data_0d22b43785be945f98d58ac1bdbd4134
#
_entry.id   0d22b43785be945f98d58ac1bdbd4134
#
_cell.length_a   1.000
_cell.length_b   1.000
_cell.length_c   1.000
_cell.angle_alpha   90.00
_cell.angle_beta   90.00
_cell.angle_gamma   90.00
#
_symmetry.space_group_name_H-M   'P 1'
#
loop_
_entity.id
_entity.type
_entity.pdbx_description
1 polymer ?
#
loop_
_entity_poly.entity_id
_entity_poly.type
_entity_poly.pdbx_seq_one_letter_code
_entity_poly.pdbx_strand_id
1 'polypeptide(L)'
;LKAIEADHPELVTPDSPTQLVGGAPQASFNTIRHPTQMMSLDNAFNQTDIERFEASIRRSLAYQGDLEYLAELKIDGLSINLFYENGTLLWAATRGNGQEGEDVTFNLLGISGIPKTIKSAPATLEVRGEVYLSKAEFERINLEREELGEPLFRNPRNAAAGTLRQLDAKIVAKRKLQAYFYGVGSWRSLSEKTQAGLLEWLDAHGFRVNPLREVVKNADEVEALMERWRKERPKLEYDADGAVLKVNSLPLHEELGSTSRAPRWAIAYKFPAEEAATTLKAITWQVGR
;
A
#
# COMPACT_ATOMS: atom_id res chain seq x y z
N LEU A 1 25.97 19.04 -14.52
CA LEU A 1 25.07 19.75 -13.63
C LEU A 1 25.80 20.15 -12.33
N LYS A 2 26.39 19.22 -11.54
CA LYS A 2 27.09 19.54 -10.28
C LYS A 2 28.16 20.62 -10.41
N ALA A 3 28.92 20.66 -11.51
CA ALA A 3 29.92 21.72 -11.75
C ALA A 3 29.25 23.06 -11.97
N ILE A 4 28.14 23.08 -12.75
CA ILE A 4 27.38 24.33 -13.01
C ILE A 4 26.75 24.86 -11.73
N GLU A 5 26.17 23.99 -10.90
CA GLU A 5 25.57 24.36 -9.61
C GLU A 5 26.61 24.81 -8.57
N ALA A 6 27.84 24.31 -8.66
CA ALA A 6 28.95 24.78 -7.83
C ALA A 6 29.40 26.20 -8.21
N ASP A 7 29.38 26.49 -9.51
CA ASP A 7 29.75 27.83 -10.02
C ASP A 7 28.58 28.83 -9.94
N HIS A 8 27.33 28.33 -9.85
CA HIS A 8 26.09 29.11 -9.84
C HIS A 8 25.11 28.58 -8.76
N PRO A 9 25.37 28.84 -7.47
CA PRO A 9 24.50 28.35 -6.37
C PRO A 9 23.06 28.86 -6.46
N GLU A 10 22.80 29.96 -7.12
CA GLU A 10 21.48 30.55 -7.35
C GLU A 10 20.59 29.70 -8.28
N LEU A 11 21.16 28.78 -9.04
CA LEU A 11 20.44 27.88 -9.94
C LEU A 11 20.03 26.58 -9.25
N VAL A 12 20.43 26.34 -8.01
CA VAL A 12 20.04 25.16 -7.24
C VAL A 12 18.60 25.29 -6.79
N THR A 13 17.74 24.41 -7.30
CA THR A 13 16.34 24.34 -6.89
C THR A 13 16.10 23.06 -6.07
N PRO A 14 15.08 23.01 -5.18
CA PRO A 14 14.77 21.82 -4.37
C PRO A 14 14.50 20.56 -5.20
N ASP A 15 14.10 20.70 -6.45
CA ASP A 15 13.81 19.65 -7.42
C ASP A 15 14.97 19.36 -8.39
N SER A 16 16.13 20.00 -8.19
CA SER A 16 17.32 19.72 -8.98
C SER A 16 17.70 18.24 -8.89
N PRO A 17 17.99 17.57 -10.03
CA PRO A 17 18.46 16.18 -10.04
C PRO A 17 19.71 15.93 -9.19
N THR A 18 20.49 16.95 -8.90
CA THR A 18 21.69 16.87 -8.04
C THR A 18 21.32 16.86 -6.56
N GLN A 19 20.17 17.41 -6.21
CA GLN A 19 19.63 17.40 -4.85
C GLN A 19 18.79 16.12 -4.57
N LEU A 20 18.18 15.56 -5.61
CA LEU A 20 17.23 14.45 -5.49
C LEU A 20 17.86 13.06 -5.65
N VAL A 21 19.02 12.93 -6.32
CA VAL A 21 19.64 11.62 -6.59
C VAL A 21 21.14 11.72 -6.39
N GLY A 22 21.62 11.53 -5.17
CA GLY A 22 23.05 11.46 -4.92
C GLY A 22 23.54 11.93 -3.55
N GLY A 23 22.64 12.07 -2.58
CA GLY A 23 23.04 12.29 -1.18
C GLY A 23 23.91 11.13 -0.67
N ALA A 24 24.77 11.39 0.30
CA ALA A 24 25.47 10.34 1.03
C ALA A 24 24.43 9.37 1.64
N PRO A 25 24.77 8.07 1.79
CA PRO A 25 23.89 7.11 2.47
C PRO A 25 23.46 7.66 3.83
N GLN A 26 22.17 7.55 4.15
CA GLN A 26 21.68 7.93 5.48
C GLN A 26 22.24 6.97 6.53
N ALA A 27 22.59 7.49 7.72
CA ALA A 27 23.06 6.64 8.82
C ALA A 27 21.90 5.83 9.45
N SER A 28 20.67 6.35 9.40
CA SER A 28 19.44 5.69 9.87
C SER A 28 18.22 6.42 9.29
N PHE A 29 17.05 5.76 9.34
CA PHE A 29 15.79 6.41 9.01
C PHE A 29 15.28 7.21 10.20
N ASN A 30 14.76 8.40 9.94
CA ASN A 30 14.00 9.16 10.93
C ASN A 30 12.63 8.49 11.15
N THR A 31 12.05 8.73 12.32
CA THR A 31 10.69 8.30 12.62
C THR A 31 9.71 9.44 12.35
N ILE A 32 8.63 9.12 11.65
CA ILE A 32 7.52 10.04 11.36
C ILE A 32 6.26 9.53 12.05
N ARG A 33 5.57 10.42 12.75
CA ARG A 33 4.26 10.14 13.34
C ARG A 33 3.17 10.38 12.32
N HIS A 34 2.28 9.40 12.16
CA HIS A 34 1.11 9.53 11.28
C HIS A 34 0.06 10.44 11.91
N PRO A 35 -0.45 11.46 11.16
CA PRO A 35 -1.58 12.28 11.64
C PRO A 35 -2.83 11.43 11.91
N THR A 36 -3.09 10.45 11.03
CA THR A 36 -4.17 9.47 11.21
C THR A 36 -3.59 8.06 11.30
N GLN A 37 -3.96 7.31 12.34
CA GLN A 37 -3.44 5.96 12.57
C GLN A 37 -3.63 5.05 11.34
N MET A 38 -2.60 4.30 10.97
CA MET A 38 -2.65 3.25 9.96
C MET A 38 -3.03 1.92 10.60
N MET A 39 -4.27 1.51 10.43
CA MET A 39 -4.81 0.31 11.06
C MET A 39 -4.52 -0.96 10.26
N SER A 40 -4.62 -2.11 10.91
CA SER A 40 -4.70 -3.42 10.26
C SER A 40 -6.13 -3.67 9.77
N LEU A 41 -6.36 -4.79 9.09
CA LEU A 41 -7.69 -5.26 8.70
C LEU A 41 -7.98 -6.58 9.41
N ASP A 42 -9.23 -6.78 9.79
CA ASP A 42 -9.71 -8.11 10.17
C ASP A 42 -9.79 -9.00 8.94
N ASN A 43 -9.75 -10.32 9.12
CA ASN A 43 -9.73 -11.28 8.03
C ASN A 43 -11.05 -12.03 7.93
N ALA A 44 -11.46 -12.31 6.70
CA ALA A 44 -12.46 -13.29 6.31
C ALA A 44 -11.81 -14.38 5.45
N PHE A 45 -12.28 -15.60 5.54
CA PHE A 45 -11.75 -16.76 4.83
C PHE A 45 -12.80 -17.49 4.00
N ASN A 46 -14.07 -17.16 4.18
CA ASN A 46 -15.20 -17.77 3.51
C ASN A 46 -16.41 -16.83 3.47
N GLN A 47 -17.41 -17.21 2.70
CA GLN A 47 -18.64 -16.43 2.53
C GLN A 47 -19.36 -16.15 3.86
N THR A 48 -19.41 -17.12 4.78
CA THR A 48 -20.05 -16.93 6.09
C THR A 48 -19.39 -15.81 6.91
N ASP A 49 -18.08 -15.62 6.78
CA ASP A 49 -17.39 -14.51 7.45
C ASP A 49 -17.82 -13.16 6.86
N ILE A 50 -18.07 -13.09 5.55
CA ILE A 50 -18.59 -11.89 4.88
C ILE A 50 -20.03 -11.61 5.31
N GLU A 51 -20.87 -12.61 5.41
CA GLU A 51 -22.25 -12.48 5.93
C GLU A 51 -22.25 -11.95 7.37
N ARG A 52 -21.33 -12.44 8.21
CA ARG A 52 -21.15 -11.95 9.59
C ARG A 52 -20.67 -10.48 9.61
N PHE A 53 -19.75 -10.14 8.73
CA PHE A 53 -19.28 -8.78 8.58
C PHE A 53 -20.43 -7.85 8.20
N GLU A 54 -21.21 -8.19 7.17
CA GLU A 54 -22.40 -7.42 6.77
C GLU A 54 -23.42 -7.31 7.91
N ALA A 55 -23.74 -8.42 8.59
CA ALA A 55 -24.66 -8.42 9.73
C ALA A 55 -24.18 -7.53 10.87
N SER A 56 -22.86 -7.44 11.10
CA SER A 56 -22.27 -6.55 12.11
C SER A 56 -22.45 -5.08 11.76
N ILE A 57 -22.27 -4.71 10.48
CA ILE A 57 -22.50 -3.35 9.96
C ILE A 57 -23.97 -2.96 10.13
N ARG A 58 -24.88 -3.79 9.63
CA ARG A 58 -26.33 -3.54 9.72
C ARG A 58 -26.81 -3.36 11.17
N ARG A 59 -26.28 -4.16 12.08
CA ARG A 59 -26.60 -4.08 13.52
C ARG A 59 -26.06 -2.80 14.15
N SER A 60 -24.82 -2.44 13.84
CA SER A 60 -24.16 -1.25 14.42
C SER A 60 -24.85 0.05 14.01
N LEU A 61 -25.35 0.10 12.77
CA LEU A 61 -25.97 1.30 12.21
C LEU A 61 -27.51 1.29 12.30
N ALA A 62 -28.15 0.20 12.76
CA ALA A 62 -29.59 -0.06 12.59
C ALA A 62 -30.01 0.16 11.11
N TYR A 63 -29.13 -0.16 10.15
CA TYR A 63 -29.24 0.17 8.74
C TYR A 63 -30.04 -0.86 7.97
N GLN A 64 -31.10 -0.42 7.30
CA GLN A 64 -31.99 -1.25 6.48
C GLN A 64 -31.82 -1.00 4.96
N GLY A 65 -30.98 -0.05 4.60
CA GLY A 65 -30.74 0.30 3.20
C GLY A 65 -29.82 -0.71 2.47
N ASP A 66 -29.57 -0.41 1.20
CA ASP A 66 -28.64 -1.19 0.38
C ASP A 66 -27.21 -0.89 0.81
N LEU A 67 -26.45 -1.95 1.09
CA LEU A 67 -25.02 -1.88 1.33
C LEU A 67 -24.28 -2.23 0.05
N GLU A 68 -23.37 -1.35 -0.34
CA GLU A 68 -22.43 -1.60 -1.41
C GLU A 68 -21.02 -1.66 -0.83
N TYR A 69 -20.20 -2.53 -1.38
CA TYR A 69 -18.79 -2.65 -1.05
C TYR A 69 -17.94 -2.36 -2.28
N LEU A 70 -16.89 -1.58 -2.12
CA LEU A 70 -15.81 -1.60 -3.09
C LEU A 70 -14.87 -2.75 -2.74
N ALA A 71 -14.72 -3.69 -3.64
CA ALA A 71 -13.73 -4.74 -3.58
C ALA A 71 -12.47 -4.32 -4.37
N GLU A 72 -11.30 -4.50 -3.78
CA GLU A 72 -10.00 -4.21 -4.37
C GLU A 72 -9.07 -5.39 -4.14
N LEU A 73 -8.18 -5.72 -5.08
CA LEU A 73 -7.15 -6.73 -4.83
C LEU A 73 -6.24 -6.30 -3.67
N LYS A 74 -6.03 -7.20 -2.73
CA LYS A 74 -5.10 -7.02 -1.62
C LYS A 74 -3.70 -7.34 -2.07
N ILE A 75 -2.97 -6.31 -2.44
CA ILE A 75 -1.58 -6.42 -2.90
C ILE A 75 -0.70 -6.85 -1.73
N ASP A 76 0.21 -7.78 -1.98
CA ASP A 76 1.19 -8.23 -0.99
C ASP A 76 2.49 -7.43 -1.12
N GLY A 77 2.56 -6.32 -0.41
CA GLY A 77 3.66 -5.37 -0.44
C GLY A 77 3.97 -4.77 0.92
N LEU A 78 4.40 -3.52 0.92
CA LEU A 78 4.68 -2.72 2.12
C LEU A 78 3.80 -1.47 2.12
N SER A 79 2.98 -1.32 3.15
CA SER A 79 2.09 -0.16 3.28
C SER A 79 2.88 1.11 3.56
N ILE A 80 2.51 2.17 2.86
CA ILE A 80 3.06 3.52 2.97
C ILE A 80 1.97 4.56 3.20
N ASN A 81 2.36 5.67 3.80
CA ASN A 81 1.58 6.89 3.93
C ASN A 81 2.35 8.06 3.33
N LEU A 82 1.74 8.77 2.40
CA LEU A 82 2.25 10.00 1.80
C LEU A 82 1.54 11.19 2.43
N PHE A 83 2.26 12.21 2.82
CA PHE A 83 1.66 13.43 3.35
C PHE A 83 1.97 14.62 2.45
N TYR A 84 0.93 15.27 2.03
CA TYR A 84 0.98 16.49 1.22
C TYR A 84 0.50 17.68 2.04
N GLU A 85 1.20 18.78 1.87
CA GLU A 85 0.82 20.08 2.39
C GLU A 85 0.71 21.07 1.23
N ASN A 86 -0.44 21.74 1.10
CA ASN A 86 -0.73 22.65 0.00
C ASN A 86 -0.41 22.06 -1.39
N GLY A 87 -0.70 20.77 -1.55
CA GLY A 87 -0.48 20.01 -2.78
C GLY A 87 0.96 19.56 -3.02
N THR A 88 1.92 19.87 -2.14
CA THR A 88 3.32 19.45 -2.28
C THR A 88 3.59 18.25 -1.36
N LEU A 89 4.25 17.20 -1.88
CA LEU A 89 4.67 16.06 -1.07
C LEU A 89 5.72 16.53 -0.05
N LEU A 90 5.37 16.44 1.23
CA LEU A 90 6.25 16.84 2.33
C LEU A 90 7.08 15.67 2.84
N TRP A 91 6.42 14.52 3.06
CA TRP A 91 7.08 13.29 3.50
C TRP A 91 6.30 12.04 3.09
N ALA A 92 7.00 10.92 3.13
CA ALA A 92 6.44 9.60 2.97
C ALA A 92 7.02 8.65 4.03
N ALA A 93 6.15 7.84 4.66
CA ALA A 93 6.57 6.95 5.72
C ALA A 93 6.02 5.53 5.53
N THR A 94 6.73 4.53 6.04
CA THR A 94 6.21 3.17 6.18
C THR A 94 5.10 3.15 7.23
N ARG A 95 4.24 2.12 7.22
CA ARG A 95 3.20 1.97 8.25
C ARG A 95 3.79 1.90 9.66
N GLY A 96 4.97 1.25 9.83
CA GLY A 96 5.55 1.00 11.14
C GLY A 96 4.61 0.25 12.08
N ASN A 97 4.44 0.78 13.29
CA ASN A 97 3.51 0.25 14.29
C ASN A 97 2.05 0.78 14.12
N GLY A 98 1.81 1.57 13.08
CA GLY A 98 0.53 2.21 12.78
C GLY A 98 0.39 3.63 13.33
N GLN A 99 1.14 4.02 14.33
CA GLN A 99 1.22 5.39 14.86
C GLN A 99 2.46 6.12 14.33
N GLU A 100 3.55 5.40 14.17
CA GLU A 100 4.84 5.90 13.72
C GLU A 100 5.45 4.93 12.71
N GLY A 101 6.11 5.48 11.69
CA GLY A 101 6.80 4.75 10.64
C GLY A 101 8.15 5.36 10.29
N GLU A 102 8.94 4.64 9.51
CA GLU A 102 10.24 5.10 9.01
C GLU A 102 10.03 6.08 7.85
N ASP A 103 10.75 7.22 7.88
CA ASP A 103 10.79 8.18 6.78
C ASP A 103 11.49 7.56 5.56
N VAL A 104 10.71 7.29 4.53
CA VAL A 104 11.19 6.72 3.26
C VAL A 104 11.00 7.69 2.09
N THR A 105 10.83 8.98 2.38
CA THR A 105 10.54 10.02 1.39
C THR A 105 11.50 9.97 0.21
N PHE A 106 12.79 9.95 0.48
CA PHE A 106 13.83 9.91 -0.55
C PHE A 106 13.73 8.68 -1.44
N ASN A 107 13.42 7.53 -0.83
CA ASN A 107 13.36 6.25 -1.52
C ASN A 107 12.11 6.14 -2.43
N LEU A 108 11.08 6.92 -2.15
CA LEU A 108 9.83 6.92 -2.92
C LEU A 108 9.81 7.92 -4.09
N LEU A 109 10.67 8.93 -4.09
CA LEU A 109 10.68 9.98 -5.12
C LEU A 109 10.93 9.47 -6.55
N GLY A 110 11.51 8.29 -6.70
CA GLY A 110 11.77 7.63 -7.99
C GLY A 110 10.67 6.68 -8.45
N ILE A 111 9.63 6.44 -7.63
CA ILE A 111 8.55 5.49 -7.97
C ILE A 111 7.52 6.19 -8.86
N SER A 112 7.22 5.58 -10.01
CA SER A 112 6.17 6.04 -10.92
C SER A 112 4.79 5.97 -10.27
N GLY A 113 3.95 6.99 -10.52
CA GLY A 113 2.59 7.07 -9.96
C GLY A 113 2.55 7.66 -8.55
N ILE A 114 3.64 8.33 -8.11
CA ILE A 114 3.67 9.19 -6.93
C ILE A 114 3.84 10.63 -7.39
N PRO A 115 2.78 11.45 -7.42
CA PRO A 115 2.88 12.85 -7.81
C PRO A 115 3.66 13.63 -6.74
N LYS A 116 4.65 14.43 -7.15
CA LYS A 116 5.37 15.34 -6.23
C LYS A 116 4.51 16.54 -5.87
N THR A 117 3.64 16.94 -6.77
CA THR A 117 2.69 18.03 -6.59
C THR A 117 1.31 17.65 -7.11
N ILE A 118 0.27 18.09 -6.42
CA ILE A 118 -1.14 17.86 -6.74
C ILE A 118 -1.81 19.21 -6.93
N LYS A 119 -2.41 19.43 -8.08
CA LYS A 119 -3.20 20.65 -8.33
C LYS A 119 -4.52 20.57 -7.58
N SER A 120 -4.98 21.67 -7.04
CA SER A 120 -6.26 21.79 -6.33
C SER A 120 -6.42 20.81 -5.15
N ALA A 121 -5.31 20.43 -4.52
CA ALA A 121 -5.31 19.58 -3.34
C ALA A 121 -5.85 20.34 -2.11
N PRO A 122 -6.41 19.63 -1.13
CA PRO A 122 -6.67 20.19 0.19
C PRO A 122 -5.40 20.75 0.85
N ALA A 123 -5.56 21.62 1.87
CA ALA A 123 -4.42 22.15 2.61
C ALA A 123 -3.50 21.05 3.17
N THR A 124 -4.09 19.94 3.65
CA THR A 124 -3.37 18.74 4.03
C THR A 124 -4.06 17.50 3.45
N LEU A 125 -3.26 16.53 3.01
CA LEU A 125 -3.77 15.27 2.46
C LEU A 125 -2.82 14.13 2.82
N GLU A 126 -3.37 13.08 3.44
CA GLU A 126 -2.69 11.80 3.62
C GLU A 126 -3.16 10.82 2.55
N VAL A 127 -2.26 10.25 1.75
CA VAL A 127 -2.59 9.23 0.74
C VAL A 127 -1.92 7.91 1.11
N ARG A 128 -2.70 6.84 1.16
CA ARG A 128 -2.25 5.51 1.58
C ARG A 128 -2.13 4.57 0.39
N GLY A 129 -1.05 3.83 0.35
CA GLY A 129 -0.75 2.90 -0.72
C GLY A 129 0.05 1.70 -0.27
N GLU A 130 0.27 0.80 -1.20
CA GLU A 130 1.13 -0.38 -1.05
C GLU A 130 2.25 -0.32 -2.07
N VAL A 131 3.50 -0.34 -1.59
CA VAL A 131 4.68 -0.50 -2.44
C VAL A 131 4.95 -1.97 -2.64
N TYR A 132 5.21 -2.37 -3.88
CA TYR A 132 5.42 -3.76 -4.25
C TYR A 132 6.48 -3.91 -5.34
N LEU A 133 6.94 -5.12 -5.54
CA LEU A 133 7.74 -5.54 -6.69
C LEU A 133 6.92 -6.44 -7.59
N SER A 134 7.10 -6.28 -8.91
CA SER A 134 6.57 -7.26 -9.86
C SER A 134 7.30 -8.59 -9.70
N LYS A 135 6.64 -9.70 -10.07
CA LYS A 135 7.24 -11.05 -10.07
C LYS A 135 8.51 -11.08 -10.89
N ALA A 136 8.50 -10.51 -12.08
CA ALA A 136 9.68 -10.44 -12.95
C ALA A 136 10.85 -9.67 -12.32
N GLU A 137 10.57 -8.54 -11.64
CA GLU A 137 11.63 -7.78 -10.98
C GLU A 137 12.16 -8.50 -9.73
N PHE A 138 11.31 -9.21 -9.00
CA PHE A 138 11.73 -10.07 -7.89
C PHE A 138 12.66 -11.19 -8.35
N GLU A 139 12.33 -11.88 -9.43
CA GLU A 139 13.18 -12.90 -10.03
C GLU A 139 14.54 -12.34 -10.47
N ARG A 140 14.52 -11.17 -11.16
CA ARG A 140 15.75 -10.48 -11.58
C ARG A 140 16.66 -10.14 -10.39
N ILE A 141 16.09 -9.63 -9.32
CA ILE A 141 16.86 -9.27 -8.10
C ILE A 141 17.46 -10.52 -7.47
N ASN A 142 16.72 -11.63 -7.40
CA ASN A 142 17.22 -12.85 -6.81
C ASN A 142 18.32 -13.51 -7.67
N LEU A 143 18.22 -13.45 -9.00
CA LEU A 143 19.31 -13.89 -9.89
C LEU A 143 20.59 -13.07 -9.66
N GLU A 144 20.48 -11.73 -9.58
CA GLU A 144 21.62 -10.86 -9.27
C GLU A 144 22.27 -11.19 -7.91
N ARG A 145 21.44 -11.48 -6.89
CA ARG A 145 21.92 -11.86 -5.56
C ARG A 145 22.60 -13.23 -5.56
N GLU A 146 22.08 -14.18 -6.30
CA GLU A 146 22.68 -15.51 -6.46
C GLU A 146 24.08 -15.42 -7.10
N GLU A 147 24.23 -14.61 -8.16
CA GLU A 147 25.52 -14.35 -8.80
C GLU A 147 26.54 -13.71 -7.84
N LEU A 148 26.06 -12.88 -6.91
CA LEU A 148 26.90 -12.23 -5.88
C LEU A 148 27.13 -13.10 -4.63
N GLY A 149 26.53 -14.29 -4.57
CA GLY A 149 26.60 -15.17 -3.38
C GLY A 149 25.85 -14.63 -2.16
N GLU A 150 24.87 -13.73 -2.37
CA GLU A 150 24.09 -13.13 -1.32
C GLU A 150 22.83 -13.97 -0.99
N PRO A 151 22.30 -13.92 0.25
CA PRO A 151 21.05 -14.59 0.60
C PRO A 151 19.87 -14.10 -0.25
N LEU A 152 19.08 -15.03 -0.81
CA LEU A 152 17.92 -14.71 -1.63
C LEU A 152 16.76 -14.15 -0.79
N PHE A 153 15.97 -13.27 -1.39
CA PHE A 153 14.69 -12.88 -0.82
C PHE A 153 13.68 -14.01 -0.95
N ARG A 154 12.88 -14.23 0.10
CA ARG A 154 11.91 -15.33 0.15
C ARG A 154 10.65 -15.09 -0.69
N ASN A 155 10.25 -13.82 -0.82
CA ASN A 155 9.05 -13.41 -1.57
C ASN A 155 9.16 -11.95 -2.02
N PRO A 156 8.32 -11.50 -2.98
CA PRO A 156 8.33 -10.12 -3.49
C PRO A 156 8.09 -9.07 -2.39
N ARG A 157 7.25 -9.35 -1.38
CA ARG A 157 7.01 -8.46 -0.25
C ARG A 157 8.27 -8.18 0.54
N ASN A 158 9.03 -9.23 0.91
CA ASN A 158 10.27 -9.05 1.65
C ASN A 158 11.33 -8.33 0.80
N ALA A 159 11.37 -8.58 -0.51
CA ALA A 159 12.25 -7.88 -1.43
C ALA A 159 11.88 -6.40 -1.56
N ALA A 160 10.59 -6.07 -1.66
CA ALA A 160 10.11 -4.69 -1.68
C ALA A 160 10.44 -3.96 -0.36
N ALA A 161 10.15 -4.57 0.78
CA ALA A 161 10.46 -4.01 2.10
C ALA A 161 11.96 -3.81 2.32
N GLY A 162 12.77 -4.81 1.97
CA GLY A 162 14.24 -4.73 2.06
C GLY A 162 14.83 -3.71 1.09
N THR A 163 14.18 -3.48 -0.05
CA THR A 163 14.59 -2.45 -1.00
C THR A 163 14.23 -1.05 -0.49
N LEU A 164 12.98 -0.85 -0.06
CA LEU A 164 12.52 0.46 0.40
C LEU A 164 13.30 0.94 1.64
N ARG A 165 13.81 0.02 2.44
CA ARG A 165 14.65 0.29 3.63
C ARG A 165 16.15 0.34 3.35
N GLN A 166 16.58 0.47 2.09
CA GLN A 166 17.98 0.73 1.79
C GLN A 166 18.34 2.17 2.12
N LEU A 167 19.46 2.35 2.82
CA LEU A 167 19.98 3.69 3.15
C LEU A 167 20.57 4.40 1.92
N ASP A 168 20.98 3.64 0.91
CA ASP A 168 21.45 4.19 -0.36
C ASP A 168 20.30 4.22 -1.40
N ALA A 169 19.80 5.41 -1.67
CA ALA A 169 18.76 5.65 -2.67
C ALA A 169 19.13 5.18 -4.09
N LYS A 170 20.43 5.05 -4.41
CA LYS A 170 20.87 4.50 -5.71
C LYS A 170 20.51 3.03 -5.86
N ILE A 171 20.55 2.28 -4.77
CA ILE A 171 20.14 0.87 -4.77
C ILE A 171 18.62 0.78 -5.00
N VAL A 172 17.85 1.65 -4.33
CA VAL A 172 16.39 1.72 -4.52
C VAL A 172 16.04 2.07 -5.97
N ALA A 173 16.70 3.06 -6.54
CA ALA A 173 16.46 3.51 -7.92
C ALA A 173 16.76 2.43 -8.99
N LYS A 174 17.66 1.48 -8.72
CA LYS A 174 17.94 0.34 -9.62
C LYS A 174 16.85 -0.73 -9.59
N ARG A 175 16.10 -0.81 -8.49
CA ARG A 175 15.04 -1.79 -8.30
C ARG A 175 13.71 -1.13 -8.60
N LYS A 176 12.99 -1.67 -9.59
CA LYS A 176 11.76 -1.07 -10.12
C LYS A 176 10.58 -1.26 -9.17
N LEU A 177 10.64 -0.63 -7.99
CA LEU A 177 9.51 -0.57 -7.08
C LEU A 177 8.32 0.10 -7.75
N GLN A 178 7.13 -0.40 -7.45
CA GLN A 178 5.86 0.14 -7.90
C GLN A 178 4.95 0.38 -6.70
N ALA A 179 3.93 1.23 -6.87
CA ALA A 179 2.96 1.49 -5.83
C ALA A 179 1.55 1.55 -6.41
N TYR A 180 0.57 1.06 -5.64
CA TYR A 180 -0.84 1.32 -5.84
C TYR A 180 -1.42 2.04 -4.63
N PHE A 181 -2.28 3.02 -4.88
CA PHE A 181 -2.94 3.82 -3.85
C PHE A 181 -4.39 3.38 -3.68
N TYR A 182 -4.82 3.23 -2.43
CA TYR A 182 -6.09 2.60 -2.08
C TYR A 182 -6.94 3.41 -1.11
N GLY A 183 -6.50 4.60 -0.71
CA GLY A 183 -7.27 5.43 0.19
C GLY A 183 -6.51 6.63 0.73
N VAL A 184 -7.18 7.35 1.61
CA VAL A 184 -6.67 8.56 2.28
C VAL A 184 -6.79 8.41 3.80
N GLY A 185 -6.04 9.22 4.55
CA GLY A 185 -6.14 9.26 6.01
C GLY A 185 -7.48 9.85 6.47
N SER A 186 -7.89 10.96 5.86
CA SER A 186 -9.20 11.57 6.05
C SER A 186 -9.76 12.05 4.72
N TRP A 187 -11.00 11.72 4.43
CA TRP A 187 -11.72 12.13 3.21
C TRP A 187 -12.50 13.44 3.38
N ARG A 188 -12.61 13.98 4.61
CA ARG A 188 -13.50 15.13 4.94
C ARG A 188 -13.20 16.39 4.14
N SER A 189 -11.97 16.56 3.69
CA SER A 189 -11.54 17.69 2.87
C SER A 189 -11.79 17.48 1.37
N LEU A 190 -12.35 16.31 0.98
CA LEU A 190 -12.69 15.95 -0.40
C LEU A 190 -14.20 16.00 -0.62
N SER A 191 -14.63 16.13 -1.87
CA SER A 191 -16.05 16.16 -2.26
C SER A 191 -16.67 14.77 -2.37
N GLU A 192 -15.85 13.75 -2.54
CA GLU A 192 -16.24 12.36 -2.79
C GLU A 192 -17.01 11.79 -1.60
N LYS A 193 -18.05 11.01 -1.89
CA LYS A 193 -18.92 10.38 -0.90
C LYS A 193 -18.84 8.86 -0.94
N THR A 194 -18.14 8.32 -1.92
CA THR A 194 -17.96 6.88 -2.09
C THR A 194 -16.48 6.52 -2.15
N GLN A 195 -16.14 5.31 -1.71
CA GLN A 195 -14.78 4.78 -1.81
C GLN A 195 -14.36 4.63 -3.28
N ALA A 196 -15.28 4.23 -4.16
CA ALA A 196 -15.01 4.17 -5.60
C ALA A 196 -14.68 5.56 -6.17
N GLY A 197 -15.48 6.58 -5.86
CA GLY A 197 -15.22 7.97 -6.28
C GLY A 197 -13.91 8.51 -5.72
N LEU A 198 -13.56 8.14 -4.47
CA LEU A 198 -12.26 8.49 -3.89
C LEU A 198 -11.09 7.92 -4.70
N LEU A 199 -11.19 6.67 -5.17
CA LEU A 199 -10.15 6.09 -6.02
C LEU A 199 -10.09 6.73 -7.40
N GLU A 200 -11.22 7.09 -7.97
CA GLU A 200 -11.28 7.86 -9.22
C GLU A 200 -10.64 9.24 -9.05
N TRP A 201 -10.89 9.91 -7.91
CA TRP A 201 -10.23 11.17 -7.58
C TRP A 201 -8.72 11.00 -7.48
N LEU A 202 -8.22 9.97 -6.81
CA LEU A 202 -6.79 9.68 -6.70
C LEU A 202 -6.17 9.45 -8.09
N ASP A 203 -6.80 8.65 -8.94
CA ASP A 203 -6.33 8.38 -10.32
C ASP A 203 -6.27 9.68 -11.16
N ALA A 204 -7.31 10.51 -11.10
CA ALA A 204 -7.37 11.79 -11.79
C ALA A 204 -6.28 12.79 -11.31
N HIS A 205 -5.76 12.62 -10.09
CA HIS A 205 -4.69 13.44 -9.53
C HIS A 205 -3.29 12.80 -9.64
N GLY A 206 -3.15 11.76 -10.47
CA GLY A 206 -1.88 11.17 -10.85
C GLY A 206 -1.38 10.05 -9.92
N PHE A 207 -2.18 9.61 -8.95
CA PHE A 207 -1.89 8.42 -8.17
C PHE A 207 -2.27 7.17 -8.95
N ARG A 208 -1.37 6.22 -9.02
CA ARG A 208 -1.68 4.94 -9.68
C ARG A 208 -2.60 4.11 -8.79
N VAL A 209 -3.81 3.86 -9.25
CA VAL A 209 -4.81 3.02 -8.58
C VAL A 209 -4.89 1.66 -9.25
N ASN A 210 -5.11 0.59 -8.49
CA ASN A 210 -5.26 -0.75 -9.06
C ASN A 210 -6.52 -0.80 -9.94
N PRO A 211 -6.42 -1.20 -11.22
CA PRO A 211 -7.57 -1.31 -12.11
C PRO A 211 -8.53 -2.46 -11.73
N LEU A 212 -8.02 -3.49 -11.01
CA LEU A 212 -8.84 -4.62 -10.55
C LEU A 212 -9.56 -4.24 -9.26
N ARG A 213 -10.65 -3.50 -9.45
CA ARG A 213 -11.59 -3.08 -8.41
C ARG A 213 -13.01 -3.16 -8.94
N GLU A 214 -13.97 -3.49 -8.08
CA GLU A 214 -15.37 -3.64 -8.48
C GLU A 214 -16.29 -3.33 -7.31
N VAL A 215 -17.44 -2.68 -7.59
CA VAL A 215 -18.49 -2.48 -6.61
C VAL A 215 -19.40 -3.70 -6.59
N VAL A 216 -19.61 -4.27 -5.42
CA VAL A 216 -20.43 -5.46 -5.15
C VAL A 216 -21.44 -5.16 -4.04
N LYS A 217 -22.58 -5.87 -4.02
CA LYS A 217 -23.72 -5.54 -3.16
C LYS A 217 -24.00 -6.54 -2.05
N ASN A 218 -23.52 -7.75 -2.16
CA ASN A 218 -23.86 -8.84 -1.21
C ASN A 218 -22.76 -9.91 -1.20
N ALA A 219 -22.86 -10.83 -0.25
CA ALA A 219 -21.89 -11.90 -0.07
C ALA A 219 -21.77 -12.83 -1.29
N ASP A 220 -22.86 -13.06 -2.03
CA ASP A 220 -22.83 -13.92 -3.22
C ASP A 220 -22.03 -13.28 -4.35
N GLU A 221 -22.20 -11.97 -4.58
CA GLU A 221 -21.41 -11.22 -5.56
C GLU A 221 -19.94 -11.17 -5.15
N VAL A 222 -19.65 -11.01 -3.85
CA VAL A 222 -18.29 -11.10 -3.32
C VAL A 222 -17.67 -12.45 -3.63
N GLU A 223 -18.38 -13.56 -3.36
CA GLU A 223 -17.86 -14.91 -3.60
C GLU A 223 -17.59 -15.16 -5.10
N ALA A 224 -18.53 -14.75 -5.96
CA ALA A 224 -18.36 -14.85 -7.42
C ALA A 224 -17.14 -14.04 -7.91
N LEU A 225 -16.91 -12.85 -7.34
CA LEU A 225 -15.75 -12.03 -7.62
C LEU A 225 -14.44 -12.70 -7.16
N MET A 226 -14.42 -13.23 -5.93
CA MET A 226 -13.26 -13.93 -5.37
C MET A 226 -12.87 -15.15 -6.20
N GLU A 227 -13.85 -15.94 -6.66
CA GLU A 227 -13.60 -17.06 -7.57
C GLU A 227 -13.00 -16.64 -8.90
N ARG A 228 -13.48 -15.52 -9.47
CA ARG A 228 -12.93 -14.96 -10.70
C ARG A 228 -11.48 -14.48 -10.47
N TRP A 229 -11.22 -13.70 -9.44
CA TRP A 229 -9.89 -13.18 -9.13
C TRP A 229 -8.90 -14.29 -8.72
N ARG A 230 -9.36 -15.35 -8.08
CA ARG A 230 -8.54 -16.52 -7.80
C ARG A 230 -8.01 -17.17 -9.08
N LYS A 231 -8.84 -17.28 -10.14
CA LYS A 231 -8.44 -17.81 -11.45
C LYS A 231 -7.49 -16.86 -12.21
N GLU A 232 -7.62 -15.56 -11.98
CA GLU A 232 -6.77 -14.54 -12.61
C GLU A 232 -5.46 -14.32 -11.85
N ARG A 233 -5.39 -14.62 -10.55
CA ARG A 233 -4.23 -14.41 -9.68
C ARG A 233 -2.90 -14.91 -10.27
N PRO A 234 -2.78 -16.08 -10.89
CA PRO A 234 -1.53 -16.54 -11.48
C PRO A 234 -1.00 -15.64 -12.62
N LYS A 235 -1.90 -14.92 -13.30
CA LYS A 235 -1.58 -14.04 -14.43
C LYS A 235 -1.19 -12.62 -13.99
N LEU A 236 -1.38 -12.28 -12.73
CA LEU A 236 -1.03 -10.96 -12.21
C LEU A 236 0.50 -10.78 -12.21
N GLU A 237 0.93 -9.58 -12.57
CA GLU A 237 2.35 -9.19 -12.53
C GLU A 237 2.89 -9.03 -11.10
N TYR A 238 2.02 -9.01 -10.09
CA TYR A 238 2.32 -8.84 -8.67
C TYR A 238 1.60 -9.89 -7.83
N ASP A 239 2.04 -10.06 -6.58
CA ASP A 239 1.38 -10.95 -5.65
C ASP A 239 0.22 -10.25 -4.94
N ALA A 240 -0.90 -11.00 -4.82
CA ALA A 240 -2.06 -10.61 -4.04
C ALA A 240 -2.47 -11.78 -3.14
N ASP A 241 -2.81 -11.48 -1.88
CA ASP A 241 -3.17 -12.48 -0.89
C ASP A 241 -4.68 -12.55 -0.61
N GLY A 242 -5.48 -11.83 -1.41
CA GLY A 242 -6.94 -11.78 -1.30
C GLY A 242 -7.53 -10.51 -1.92
N ALA A 243 -8.66 -10.11 -1.38
CA ALA A 243 -9.31 -8.83 -1.64
C ALA A 243 -9.50 -8.03 -0.36
N VAL A 244 -9.63 -6.73 -0.47
CA VAL A 244 -10.13 -5.85 0.59
C VAL A 244 -11.52 -5.39 0.20
N LEU A 245 -12.51 -5.68 1.06
CA LEU A 245 -13.86 -5.17 0.92
C LEU A 245 -14.01 -3.96 1.82
N LYS A 246 -14.47 -2.86 1.27
CA LYS A 246 -14.72 -1.61 1.99
C LYS A 246 -16.16 -1.19 1.75
N VAL A 247 -16.89 -0.80 2.78
CA VAL A 247 -18.21 -0.16 2.58
C VAL A 247 -18.03 1.00 1.63
N ASN A 248 -18.80 1.05 0.53
CA ASN A 248 -18.60 2.05 -0.52
C ASN A 248 -18.97 3.48 -0.08
N SER A 249 -19.89 3.63 0.85
CA SER A 249 -20.29 4.94 1.42
C SER A 249 -19.29 5.46 2.45
N LEU A 250 -18.58 6.53 2.16
CA LEU A 250 -17.64 7.17 3.08
C LEU A 250 -18.29 7.74 4.36
N PRO A 251 -19.51 8.33 4.31
CA PRO A 251 -20.20 8.72 5.54
C PRO A 251 -20.39 7.55 6.51
N LEU A 252 -20.72 6.35 6.02
CA LEU A 252 -20.87 5.17 6.87
C LEU A 252 -19.54 4.71 7.51
N HIS A 253 -18.38 5.06 6.93
CA HIS A 253 -17.09 4.80 7.58
C HIS A 253 -16.95 5.54 8.91
N GLU A 254 -17.44 6.79 8.97
CA GLU A 254 -17.39 7.59 10.18
C GLU A 254 -18.36 7.07 11.25
N GLU A 255 -19.56 6.69 10.85
CA GLU A 255 -20.57 6.15 11.76
C GLU A 255 -20.14 4.80 12.35
N LEU A 256 -19.55 3.93 11.53
CA LEU A 256 -19.02 2.62 11.95
C LEU A 256 -17.78 2.76 12.83
N GLY A 257 -16.91 3.71 12.50
CA GLY A 257 -15.67 3.93 13.20
C GLY A 257 -14.71 2.73 13.11
N SER A 258 -13.94 2.56 14.16
CA SER A 258 -12.91 1.50 14.24
C SER A 258 -12.81 0.92 15.65
N THR A 259 -12.16 -0.23 15.74
CA THR A 259 -11.61 -0.77 16.98
C THR A 259 -10.20 -0.17 17.19
N SER A 260 -9.50 -0.59 18.23
CA SER A 260 -8.09 -0.22 18.42
C SER A 260 -7.16 -0.78 17.32
N ARG A 261 -7.60 -1.80 16.55
CA ARG A 261 -6.78 -2.52 15.58
C ARG A 261 -7.24 -2.39 14.14
N ALA A 262 -8.56 -2.34 13.90
CA ALA A 262 -9.14 -2.46 12.57
C ALA A 262 -10.36 -1.54 12.39
N PRO A 263 -10.58 -0.99 11.18
CA PRO A 263 -11.82 -0.31 10.85
C PRO A 263 -12.99 -1.31 10.82
N ARG A 264 -14.19 -0.87 11.25
CA ARG A 264 -15.39 -1.70 11.18
C ARG A 264 -16.07 -1.70 9.81
N TRP A 265 -15.61 -0.86 8.91
CA TRP A 265 -16.13 -0.68 7.56
C TRP A 265 -15.29 -1.39 6.47
N ALA A 266 -14.23 -2.10 6.85
CA ALA A 266 -13.39 -2.83 5.90
C ALA A 266 -12.95 -4.18 6.46
N ILE A 267 -12.82 -5.17 5.58
CA ILE A 267 -12.34 -6.51 5.90
C ILE A 267 -11.46 -7.05 4.77
N ALA A 268 -10.45 -7.84 5.11
CA ALA A 268 -9.61 -8.53 4.14
C ALA A 268 -10.14 -9.96 3.93
N TYR A 269 -10.67 -10.24 2.74
CA TYR A 269 -11.05 -11.61 2.35
C TYR A 269 -9.84 -12.29 1.70
N LYS A 270 -9.30 -13.28 2.41
CA LYS A 270 -8.06 -13.96 2.00
C LYS A 270 -8.34 -15.05 0.98
N PHE A 271 -7.44 -15.16 -0.03
CA PHE A 271 -7.41 -16.37 -0.84
C PHE A 271 -7.06 -17.59 0.02
N PRO A 272 -7.51 -18.79 -0.33
CA PRO A 272 -7.02 -20.01 0.29
C PRO A 272 -5.50 -20.09 0.23
N ALA A 273 -4.89 -20.58 1.32
CA ALA A 273 -3.45 -20.80 1.35
C ALA A 273 -3.04 -21.80 0.26
N GLU A 274 -1.88 -21.55 -0.35
CA GLU A 274 -1.29 -22.53 -1.26
C GLU A 274 -0.75 -23.72 -0.44
N GLU A 275 -1.17 -24.91 -0.75
CA GLU A 275 -0.71 -26.13 -0.11
C GLU A 275 0.36 -26.80 -0.96
N ALA A 276 1.47 -27.19 -0.35
CA ALA A 276 2.52 -27.95 -0.99
C ALA A 276 2.91 -29.14 -0.10
N ALA A 277 2.93 -30.33 -0.68
CA ALA A 277 3.44 -31.51 0.00
C ALA A 277 4.97 -31.48 0.04
N THR A 278 5.55 -31.77 1.21
CA THR A 278 6.99 -31.90 1.39
C THR A 278 7.33 -33.03 2.35
N THR A 279 8.57 -33.48 2.30
CA THR A 279 9.07 -34.48 3.25
C THR A 279 9.89 -33.79 4.31
N LEU A 280 9.50 -33.95 5.58
CA LEU A 280 10.26 -33.44 6.71
C LEU A 280 11.60 -34.21 6.81
N LYS A 281 12.72 -33.54 6.62
CA LYS A 281 14.07 -34.16 6.66
C LYS A 281 14.72 -34.05 8.04
N ALA A 282 14.50 -32.96 8.75
CA ALA A 282 15.08 -32.75 10.07
C ALA A 282 14.31 -31.69 10.88
N ILE A 283 14.35 -31.77 12.18
CA ILE A 283 13.89 -30.75 13.12
C ILE A 283 15.07 -30.35 14.00
N THR A 284 15.41 -29.06 14.01
CA THR A 284 16.46 -28.50 14.86
C THR A 284 15.82 -27.60 15.91
N TRP A 285 16.15 -27.80 17.17
CA TRP A 285 15.72 -26.97 18.29
C TRP A 285 16.77 -25.91 18.59
N GLN A 286 16.35 -24.67 18.78
CA GLN A 286 17.23 -23.60 19.22
C GLN A 286 16.46 -22.64 20.13
N VAL A 287 17.16 -22.00 21.06
CA VAL A 287 16.57 -20.95 21.91
C VAL A 287 16.39 -19.70 21.04
N GLY A 288 15.19 -19.14 21.01
CA GLY A 288 14.92 -17.86 20.36
C GLY A 288 15.67 -16.71 21.06
N ARG A 289 15.92 -15.65 20.32
CA ARG A 289 16.56 -14.43 20.83
C ARG A 289 15.57 -13.58 21.59
#